data_8aa6fa7fbb910d9d8ad5807bb27cf0f7
#
_entry.id   8aa6fa7fbb910d9d8ad5807bb27cf0f7
#
_cell.length_a   1.000
_cell.length_b   1.000
_cell.length_c   1.000
_cell.angle_alpha   90.00
_cell.angle_beta   90.00
_cell.angle_gamma   90.00
#
_symmetry.space_group_name_H-M   'P 1'
#
loop_
_entity.id
_entity.type
_entity.pdbx_description
1 polymer ?
#
loop_
_entity_poly.entity_id
_entity_poly.type
_entity_poly.pdbx_seq_one_letter_code
_entity_poly.pdbx_strand_id
1 'polypeptide(L)'
;MTDRDADEYMPRYGAAFSTTSWTARNLVVEAVRRRSGGLTVQYDALARDPAAVLRELALFVGEPPGDLAFLTSGNALLAPTHSVGGNPVRMTSGTVAITPDEEWKRAMPARDRVVSTVLALPLLHRYGFPVRA
;
A
#
# COMPACT_ATOMS: atom_id res chain seq x y z
N MET A 1 -10.73 11.82 -20.58
CA MET A 1 -9.54 12.15 -19.81
C MET A 1 -8.42 11.31 -20.42
N THR A 2 -7.48 11.93 -21.10
CA THR A 2 -6.41 11.22 -21.79
C THR A 2 -5.28 10.90 -20.81
N ASP A 3 -4.49 9.87 -21.09
CA ASP A 3 -3.34 9.43 -20.29
C ASP A 3 -2.34 10.57 -19.98
N ARG A 4 -2.31 11.61 -20.82
CA ARG A 4 -1.52 12.83 -20.61
C ARG A 4 -1.96 13.68 -19.43
N ASP A 5 -3.27 13.70 -19.12
CA ASP A 5 -3.82 14.52 -18.02
C ASP A 5 -3.48 13.93 -16.64
N ALA A 6 -3.23 12.62 -16.57
CA ALA A 6 -2.81 11.95 -15.32
C ALA A 6 -1.33 12.21 -15.00
N ASP A 7 -0.46 12.32 -16.00
CA ASP A 7 0.97 12.61 -15.83
C ASP A 7 1.22 14.07 -15.36
N GLU A 8 0.32 15.01 -15.68
CA GLU A 8 0.41 16.41 -15.27
C GLU A 8 0.03 16.62 -13.78
N TYR A 9 -0.71 15.69 -13.18
CA TYR A 9 -1.23 15.84 -11.80
C TYR A 9 -0.36 15.19 -10.72
N MET A 10 0.59 14.32 -11.06
CA MET A 10 1.47 13.67 -10.10
C MET A 10 2.94 14.10 -10.30
N PRO A 11 3.47 14.96 -9.42
CA PRO A 11 4.87 15.33 -9.49
C PRO A 11 5.76 14.10 -9.31
N ARG A 12 6.67 13.87 -10.26
CA ARG A 12 7.65 12.78 -10.20
C ARG A 12 8.84 13.20 -9.34
N TYR A 13 8.99 12.56 -8.20
CA TYR A 13 10.12 12.77 -7.32
C TYR A 13 11.21 11.72 -7.57
N GLY A 14 12.48 12.11 -7.42
CA GLY A 14 13.60 11.17 -7.50
C GLY A 14 13.58 10.15 -6.34
N ALA A 15 14.17 8.98 -6.58
CA ALA A 15 14.17 7.86 -5.65
C ALA A 15 14.70 8.23 -4.24
N ALA A 16 15.78 9.00 -4.17
CA ALA A 16 16.35 9.45 -2.90
C ALA A 16 15.37 10.29 -2.08
N PHE A 17 14.72 11.29 -2.71
CA PHE A 17 13.75 12.16 -2.03
C PHE A 17 12.51 11.36 -1.58
N SER A 18 11.95 10.54 -2.47
CA SER A 18 10.78 9.72 -2.16
C SER A 18 11.07 8.77 -1.00
N THR A 19 12.21 8.09 -1.02
CA THR A 19 12.58 7.12 0.02
C THR A 19 12.88 7.81 1.35
N THR A 20 13.59 8.93 1.34
CA THR A 20 13.87 9.69 2.57
C THR A 20 12.57 10.22 3.19
N SER A 21 11.68 10.76 2.37
CA SER A 21 10.36 11.22 2.80
C SER A 21 9.51 10.07 3.37
N TRP A 22 9.51 8.92 2.72
CA TRP A 22 8.85 7.70 3.20
C TRP A 22 9.43 7.25 4.54
N THR A 23 10.74 7.17 4.64
CA THR A 23 11.45 6.78 5.87
C THR A 23 11.11 7.70 7.03
N ALA A 24 11.20 9.02 6.83
CA ALA A 24 10.88 10.01 7.86
C ALA A 24 9.42 9.87 8.35
N ARG A 25 8.47 9.75 7.44
CA ARG A 25 7.04 9.58 7.80
C ARG A 25 6.81 8.29 8.58
N ASN A 26 7.43 7.19 8.16
CA ASN A 26 7.29 5.91 8.87
C ASN A 26 7.93 5.93 10.25
N LEU A 27 9.03 6.65 10.46
CA LEU A 27 9.59 6.84 11.80
C LEU A 27 8.65 7.60 12.73
N VAL A 28 7.95 8.62 12.23
CA VAL A 28 6.90 9.32 12.99
C VAL A 28 5.75 8.37 13.32
N VAL A 29 5.26 7.62 12.35
CA VAL A 29 4.20 6.62 12.55
C VAL A 29 4.62 5.57 13.59
N GLU A 30 5.86 5.09 13.54
CA GLU A 30 6.39 4.16 14.55
C GLU A 30 6.43 4.76 15.95
N ALA A 31 6.77 6.05 16.08
CA ALA A 31 6.75 6.74 17.37
C ALA A 31 5.32 6.87 17.92
N VAL A 32 4.35 7.20 17.08
CA VAL A 32 2.93 7.24 17.47
C VAL A 32 2.44 5.85 17.84
N ARG A 33 2.71 4.83 17.03
CA ARG A 33 2.28 3.46 17.26
C ARG A 33 2.78 2.89 18.60
N ARG A 34 4.01 3.24 19.00
CA ARG A 34 4.57 2.84 20.30
C ARG A 34 3.81 3.44 21.50
N ARG A 35 3.21 4.60 21.33
CA ARG A 35 2.49 5.31 22.39
C ARG A 35 1.01 4.94 22.46
N SER A 36 0.37 4.76 21.31
CA SER A 36 -1.08 4.62 21.21
C SER A 36 -1.52 3.19 20.83
N GLY A 37 -0.57 2.29 20.63
CA GLY A 37 -0.85 1.00 19.98
C GLY A 37 -1.06 1.19 18.47
N GLY A 38 -1.10 0.09 17.74
CA GLY A 38 -1.35 0.14 16.30
C GLY A 38 -0.99 -1.17 15.61
N LEU A 39 -1.73 -1.50 14.58
CA LEU A 39 -1.47 -2.63 13.70
C LEU A 39 -0.74 -2.14 12.45
N THR A 40 0.27 -2.89 12.01
CA THR A 40 0.97 -2.63 10.76
C THR A 40 0.47 -3.62 9.72
N VAL A 41 -0.17 -3.10 8.68
CA VAL A 41 -0.62 -3.91 7.54
C VAL A 41 0.32 -3.69 6.37
N GLN A 42 0.85 -4.78 5.82
CA GLN A 42 1.63 -4.73 4.59
C GLN A 42 0.69 -4.81 3.39
N TYR A 43 0.90 -3.94 2.40
CA TYR A 43 0.15 -3.95 1.14
C TYR A 43 0.20 -5.32 0.45
N ASP A 44 1.39 -5.94 0.41
CA ASP A 44 1.58 -7.25 -0.20
C ASP A 44 0.76 -8.36 0.49
N ALA A 45 0.64 -8.30 1.82
CA ALA A 45 -0.19 -9.23 2.57
C ALA A 45 -1.68 -9.02 2.24
N LEU A 46 -2.12 -7.76 2.22
CA LEU A 46 -3.48 -7.40 1.83
C LEU A 46 -3.80 -7.84 0.40
N ALA A 47 -2.88 -7.67 -0.54
CA ALA A 47 -3.10 -8.05 -1.93
C ALA A 47 -3.10 -9.57 -2.15
N ARG A 48 -2.38 -10.34 -1.31
CA ARG A 48 -2.35 -11.81 -1.40
C ARG A 48 -3.52 -12.48 -0.70
N ASP A 49 -3.86 -12.02 0.50
CA ASP A 49 -4.97 -12.56 1.31
C ASP A 49 -5.74 -11.43 1.98
N PRO A 50 -6.58 -10.71 1.22
CA PRO A 50 -7.38 -9.63 1.75
C PRO A 50 -8.33 -10.07 2.86
N ALA A 51 -8.85 -11.29 2.79
CA ALA A 51 -9.79 -11.80 3.79
C ALA A 51 -9.12 -11.99 5.16
N ALA A 52 -7.91 -12.55 5.19
CA ALA A 52 -7.16 -12.70 6.44
C ALA A 52 -6.84 -11.34 7.06
N VAL A 53 -6.34 -10.40 6.26
CA VAL A 53 -5.97 -9.07 6.74
C VAL A 53 -7.18 -8.29 7.25
N LEU A 54 -8.32 -8.36 6.56
CA LEU A 54 -9.55 -7.68 7.00
C LEU A 54 -10.10 -8.26 8.31
N ARG A 55 -10.01 -9.58 8.49
CA ARG A 55 -10.37 -10.22 9.78
C ARG A 55 -9.46 -9.75 10.92
N GLU A 56 -8.14 -9.68 10.66
CA GLU A 56 -7.18 -9.17 11.64
C GLU A 56 -7.47 -7.71 12.03
N LEU A 57 -7.78 -6.87 11.03
CA LEU A 57 -8.18 -5.48 11.26
C LEU A 57 -9.45 -5.36 12.09
N ALA A 58 -10.49 -6.16 11.78
CA ALA A 58 -11.74 -6.17 12.55
C ALA A 58 -11.48 -6.53 14.03
N LEU A 59 -10.72 -7.60 14.26
CA LEU A 59 -10.35 -8.01 15.62
C LEU A 59 -9.53 -6.93 16.34
N PHE A 60 -8.63 -6.26 15.65
CA PHE A 60 -7.83 -5.18 16.23
C PHE A 60 -8.67 -3.99 16.70
N VAL A 61 -9.73 -3.63 15.98
CA VAL A 61 -10.65 -2.56 16.38
C VAL A 61 -11.76 -3.02 17.34
N GLY A 62 -11.75 -4.30 17.72
CA GLY A 62 -12.75 -4.85 18.64
C GLY A 62 -14.09 -5.20 18.00
N GLU A 63 -14.13 -5.26 16.69
CA GLU A 63 -15.33 -5.62 15.91
C GLU A 63 -15.28 -7.10 15.48
N PRO A 64 -16.42 -7.80 15.47
CA PRO A 64 -16.45 -9.13 14.89
C PRO A 64 -16.14 -9.04 13.39
N PRO A 65 -15.39 -10.00 12.83
CA PRO A 65 -15.20 -10.06 11.39
C PRO A 65 -16.56 -10.17 10.69
N GLY A 66 -16.91 -9.16 9.91
CA GLY A 66 -18.15 -9.15 9.15
C GLY A 66 -18.17 -10.17 8.02
N ASP A 67 -19.31 -10.24 7.31
CA ASP A 67 -19.39 -11.01 6.08
C ASP A 67 -18.47 -10.38 5.01
N LEU A 68 -17.53 -11.17 4.53
CA LEU A 68 -16.57 -10.80 3.47
C LEU A 68 -17.03 -11.33 2.09
N ALA A 69 -18.33 -11.54 1.89
CA ALA A 69 -18.91 -12.06 0.64
C ALA A 69 -18.60 -11.19 -0.59
N PHE A 70 -18.20 -9.93 -0.39
CA PHE A 70 -17.72 -9.06 -1.46
C PHE A 70 -16.34 -9.45 -1.98
N LEU A 71 -15.61 -10.32 -1.26
CA LEU A 71 -14.34 -10.89 -1.71
C LEU A 71 -14.58 -12.27 -2.33
N THR A 72 -14.12 -12.42 -3.55
CA THR A 72 -14.10 -13.71 -4.24
C THR A 72 -12.70 -13.95 -4.78
N SER A 73 -12.23 -15.18 -4.86
CA SER A 73 -10.89 -15.60 -5.31
C SER A 73 -10.10 -14.57 -6.14
N GLY A 74 -9.34 -13.70 -5.46
CA GLY A 74 -8.52 -12.66 -6.10
C GLY A 74 -9.28 -11.42 -6.62
N ASN A 75 -10.57 -11.29 -6.32
CA ASN A 75 -11.38 -10.15 -6.74
C ASN A 75 -12.14 -9.55 -5.56
N ALA A 76 -12.48 -8.26 -5.67
CA ALA A 76 -13.42 -7.58 -4.79
C ALA A 76 -14.57 -7.00 -5.59
N LEU A 77 -15.80 -7.18 -5.11
CA LEU A 77 -16.97 -6.51 -5.64
C LEU A 77 -17.11 -5.16 -4.92
N LEU A 78 -16.80 -4.09 -5.62
CA LEU A 78 -16.86 -2.73 -5.07
C LEU A 78 -18.17 -2.05 -5.42
N ALA A 79 -18.84 -1.51 -4.40
CA ALA A 79 -19.98 -0.63 -4.59
C ALA A 79 -19.53 0.81 -4.82
N PRO A 80 -20.38 1.66 -5.46
CA PRO A 80 -20.11 3.09 -5.54
C PRO A 80 -19.90 3.69 -4.14
N THR A 81 -18.81 4.41 -3.94
CA THR A 81 -18.51 5.07 -2.67
C THR A 81 -18.72 6.57 -2.80
N HIS A 82 -19.07 7.23 -1.67
CA HIS A 82 -19.24 8.69 -1.61
C HIS A 82 -17.90 9.44 -1.58
N SER A 83 -16.91 9.00 -2.38
CA SER A 83 -15.61 9.67 -2.47
C SER A 83 -15.72 10.90 -3.35
N VAL A 84 -15.48 12.08 -2.77
CA VAL A 84 -15.55 13.39 -3.49
C VAL A 84 -14.23 13.70 -4.22
N GLY A 85 -13.17 12.94 -3.98
CA GLY A 85 -11.86 13.14 -4.62
C GLY A 85 -10.88 12.03 -4.32
N GLY A 86 -9.78 12.00 -5.03
CA GLY A 86 -8.69 11.03 -4.86
C GLY A 86 -8.31 10.35 -6.17
N ASN A 87 -7.57 9.26 -6.07
CA ASN A 87 -7.15 8.46 -7.21
C ASN A 87 -8.38 7.99 -8.03
N PRO A 88 -8.38 8.13 -9.37
CA PRO A 88 -9.46 7.65 -10.25
C PRO A 88 -9.91 6.21 -10.00
N VAL A 89 -9.00 5.34 -9.56
CA VAL A 89 -9.32 3.94 -9.19
C VAL A 89 -10.39 3.85 -8.09
N ARG A 90 -10.53 4.86 -7.22
CA ARG A 90 -11.59 4.92 -6.19
C ARG A 90 -12.99 5.07 -6.75
N MET A 91 -13.10 5.52 -8.00
CA MET A 91 -14.38 5.66 -8.71
C MET A 91 -14.78 4.36 -9.44
N THR A 92 -13.94 3.33 -9.38
CA THR A 92 -14.23 2.05 -9.99
C THR A 92 -15.24 1.29 -9.15
N SER A 93 -16.31 0.83 -9.77
CA SER A 93 -17.33 -0.03 -9.17
C SER A 93 -17.45 -1.34 -9.94
N GLY A 94 -18.02 -2.35 -9.32
CA GLY A 94 -18.13 -3.69 -9.88
C GLY A 94 -16.99 -4.59 -9.44
N THR A 95 -16.72 -5.63 -10.21
CA THR A 95 -15.66 -6.61 -9.89
C THR A 95 -14.30 -6.06 -10.26
N VAL A 96 -13.43 -5.91 -9.25
CA VAL A 96 -12.05 -5.42 -9.39
C VAL A 96 -11.09 -6.53 -8.97
N ALA A 97 -10.12 -6.84 -9.84
CA ALA A 97 -9.06 -7.81 -9.51
C ALA A 97 -8.10 -7.22 -8.47
N ILE A 98 -7.82 -8.00 -7.43
CA ILE A 98 -6.81 -7.65 -6.42
C ILE A 98 -5.52 -8.33 -6.83
N THR A 99 -4.56 -7.54 -7.29
CA THR A 99 -3.24 -8.04 -7.71
C THR A 99 -2.15 -7.26 -7.03
N PRO A 100 -1.07 -7.95 -6.57
CA PRO A 100 0.12 -7.25 -6.07
C PRO A 100 0.71 -6.36 -7.17
N ASP A 101 1.06 -5.12 -6.81
CA ASP A 101 1.79 -4.24 -7.73
C ASP A 101 3.26 -4.65 -7.75
N GLU A 102 3.68 -5.23 -8.85
CA GLU A 102 5.06 -5.65 -9.10
C GLU A 102 5.74 -4.86 -10.24
N GLU A 103 5.08 -3.82 -10.76
CA GLU A 103 5.58 -3.05 -11.90
C GLU A 103 6.96 -2.45 -11.60
N TRP A 104 7.17 -1.97 -10.39
CA TRP A 104 8.43 -1.40 -9.94
C TRP A 104 9.63 -2.37 -10.11
N LYS A 105 9.41 -3.68 -10.03
CA LYS A 105 10.47 -4.69 -10.21
C LYS A 105 11.08 -4.66 -11.62
N ARG A 106 10.31 -4.21 -12.60
CA ARG A 106 10.71 -4.12 -14.00
C ARG A 106 11.00 -2.68 -14.44
N ALA A 107 10.18 -1.73 -13.97
CA ALA A 107 10.25 -0.34 -14.42
C ALA A 107 11.30 0.49 -13.67
N MET A 108 11.63 0.15 -12.40
CA MET A 108 12.57 0.91 -11.61
C MET A 108 14.02 0.65 -12.02
N PRO A 109 14.80 1.68 -12.39
CA PRO A 109 16.23 1.54 -12.68
C PRO A 109 16.99 0.90 -11.52
N ALA A 110 18.00 0.07 -11.82
CA ALA A 110 18.79 -0.63 -10.80
C ALA A 110 19.45 0.33 -9.79
N ARG A 111 19.96 1.48 -10.28
CA ARG A 111 20.51 2.54 -9.43
C ARG A 111 19.49 3.02 -8.39
N ASP A 112 18.27 3.33 -8.81
CA ASP A 112 17.23 3.86 -7.93
C ASP A 112 16.76 2.81 -6.93
N ARG A 113 16.73 1.55 -7.34
CA ARG A 113 16.47 0.41 -6.45
C ARG A 113 17.51 0.30 -5.35
N VAL A 114 18.80 0.39 -5.69
CA VAL A 114 19.90 0.37 -4.70
C VAL A 114 19.77 1.55 -3.75
N VAL A 115 19.60 2.77 -4.27
CA VAL A 115 19.43 3.97 -3.44
C VAL A 115 18.27 3.83 -2.47
N SER A 116 17.10 3.40 -2.96
CA SER A 116 15.92 3.21 -2.12
C SER A 116 16.13 2.13 -1.06
N THR A 117 16.74 1.00 -1.45
CA THR A 117 17.02 -0.10 -0.52
C THR A 117 17.96 0.35 0.60
N VAL A 118 19.06 1.03 0.27
CA VAL A 118 20.04 1.48 1.27
C VAL A 118 19.43 2.50 2.24
N LEU A 119 18.70 3.49 1.72
CA LEU A 119 18.10 4.54 2.55
C LEU A 119 16.95 4.02 3.44
N ALA A 120 16.21 3.01 3.00
CA ALA A 120 15.11 2.43 3.75
C ALA A 120 15.50 1.19 4.57
N LEU A 121 16.76 0.71 4.46
CA LEU A 121 17.21 -0.58 5.00
C LEU A 121 16.75 -0.88 6.44
N PRO A 122 16.89 0.03 7.42
CA PRO A 122 16.46 -0.25 8.79
C PRO A 122 14.95 -0.52 8.91
N LEU A 123 14.12 0.21 8.16
CA LEU A 123 12.67 0.03 8.18
C LEU A 123 12.24 -1.18 7.35
N LEU A 124 12.90 -1.46 6.23
CA LEU A 124 12.64 -2.66 5.45
C LEU A 124 12.86 -3.92 6.31
N HIS A 125 13.99 -3.98 7.02
CA HIS A 125 14.27 -5.07 7.95
C HIS A 125 13.23 -5.14 9.07
N ARG A 126 12.89 -4.01 9.67
CA ARG A 126 11.88 -3.93 10.74
C ARG A 126 10.50 -4.42 10.29
N TYR A 127 10.11 -4.15 9.06
CA TYR A 127 8.83 -4.54 8.51
C TYR A 127 8.85 -5.93 7.85
N GLY A 128 9.98 -6.64 7.92
CA GLY A 128 10.10 -8.01 7.38
C GLY A 128 10.17 -8.09 5.86
N PHE A 129 10.51 -7.00 5.18
CA PHE A 129 10.72 -7.04 3.73
C PHE A 129 12.03 -7.76 3.40
N PRO A 130 12.01 -8.71 2.43
CA PRO A 130 13.22 -9.38 1.99
C PRO A 130 14.13 -8.38 1.27
N VAL A 131 15.29 -8.11 1.86
CA VAL A 131 16.34 -7.32 1.22
C VAL A 131 17.16 -8.29 0.37
N ARG A 132 16.80 -8.44 -0.90
CA ARG A 132 17.62 -9.15 -1.88
C ARG A 132 18.40 -8.12 -2.68
N ALA A 133 19.71 -8.25 -2.60
CA ALA A 133 20.63 -7.50 -3.44
C ALA A 133 20.49 -7.89 -4.92
#